data_d14c2968945e9ba9d4875b9549e7b6e4
#
_entry.id   d14c2968945e9ba9d4875b9549e7b6e4
#
_cell.length_a   1.000
_cell.length_b   1.000
_cell.length_c   1.000
_cell.angle_alpha   90.00
_cell.angle_beta   90.00
_cell.angle_gamma   90.00
#
_symmetry.space_group_name_H-M   'P 1'
#
loop_
_entity.id
_entity.type
_entity.pdbx_description
1 polymer ?
#
loop_
_entity_poly.entity_id
_entity_poly.type
_entity_poly.pdbx_seq_one_letter_code
_entity_poly.pdbx_strand_id
1 'polypeptide(L)'
;MPKLIKSKLTKRHRSSRERRGFVPPYTAAIVFLTFAAMSPACAETAALDAAAERYRPHLVEDIQASLAGVRTLRERIEANDLDGARRAWIQARVGWERSEVFTSGFVPELDQQIDAWPNAVEGFHGIEAKLFGANRLDAKSETDALIAHLAELRQQLNDIRLTPQRLLNGIARLAFEIGGNKSDGGESRLSGTSLNDMQSNADGIELAYRVIFADAVQAGDPQLAQAAQDKIERLKAAVKIPDLRRLDADKLRADSEALVALLGSAAPKIGLEKPTLEETAQ
;
A
#
# COMPACT_ATOMS: atom_id res chain seq x y z
N MET A 1 -35.61 -16.64 -65.75
CA MET A 1 -36.24 -17.62 -66.69
C MET A 1 -36.00 -18.99 -66.15
N PRO A 2 -36.99 -19.85 -66.32
CA PRO A 2 -37.33 -20.90 -65.33
C PRO A 2 -36.97 -22.30 -65.84
N LYS A 3 -37.06 -23.27 -64.92
CA LYS A 3 -37.69 -24.54 -65.24
C LYS A 3 -38.10 -25.36 -64.01
N LEU A 4 -39.38 -25.39 -63.80
CA LEU A 4 -40.08 -26.41 -63.07
C LEU A 4 -39.90 -27.81 -63.77
N ILE A 5 -39.81 -28.86 -62.99
CA ILE A 5 -40.38 -30.15 -63.36
C ILE A 5 -41.08 -30.80 -62.15
N LYS A 6 -42.29 -31.16 -62.41
CA LYS A 6 -43.32 -31.81 -61.51
C LYS A 6 -43.18 -33.31 -61.38
N SER A 7 -43.77 -33.79 -60.32
CA SER A 7 -44.58 -35.01 -60.15
C SER A 7 -43.85 -36.36 -59.99
N LYS A 8 -44.23 -37.19 -59.04
CA LYS A 8 -45.51 -37.96 -59.00
C LYS A 8 -45.74 -38.57 -57.59
N LEU A 9 -46.98 -38.49 -57.19
CA LEU A 9 -47.59 -39.34 -56.13
C LEU A 9 -47.46 -40.79 -56.38
N THR A 10 -47.27 -41.57 -55.33
CA THR A 10 -47.85 -42.94 -55.23
C THR A 10 -48.22 -43.20 -53.77
N LYS A 11 -49.53 -43.38 -53.55
CA LYS A 11 -50.13 -43.92 -52.33
C LYS A 11 -49.83 -45.40 -52.23
N ARG A 12 -49.49 -45.93 -51.08
CA ARG A 12 -49.85 -47.26 -50.65
C ARG A 12 -50.12 -47.37 -49.14
N HIS A 13 -51.11 -48.10 -48.87
CA HIS A 13 -51.87 -48.41 -47.68
C HIS A 13 -51.15 -49.17 -46.57
N ARG A 14 -51.56 -48.84 -45.31
CA ARG A 14 -51.89 -49.66 -44.14
C ARG A 14 -50.91 -50.76 -43.66
N SER A 15 -50.47 -50.54 -42.38
CA SER A 15 -50.72 -51.62 -41.36
C SER A 15 -50.45 -51.02 -39.98
N SER A 16 -51.48 -50.92 -39.17
CA SER A 16 -51.48 -50.64 -37.75
C SER A 16 -50.80 -51.81 -37.00
N ARG A 17 -49.75 -51.46 -36.28
CA ARG A 17 -49.22 -52.27 -35.20
C ARG A 17 -48.94 -51.40 -34.00
N GLU A 18 -49.81 -51.48 -33.01
CA GLU A 18 -49.59 -50.96 -31.68
C GLU A 18 -48.27 -51.50 -31.12
N ARG A 19 -47.33 -50.61 -30.90
CA ARG A 19 -46.19 -50.91 -30.04
C ARG A 19 -46.36 -50.10 -28.78
N ARG A 20 -46.61 -50.77 -27.66
CA ARG A 20 -46.56 -50.26 -26.31
C ARG A 20 -45.21 -49.57 -26.11
N GLY A 21 -45.25 -48.29 -25.87
CA GLY A 21 -44.09 -47.49 -25.54
C GLY A 21 -43.52 -47.86 -24.15
N PHE A 22 -42.30 -48.36 -24.16
CA PHE A 22 -41.50 -48.57 -22.99
C PHE A 22 -40.93 -47.14 -22.60
N VAL A 23 -41.44 -46.59 -21.55
CA VAL A 23 -40.88 -45.33 -20.96
C VAL A 23 -39.78 -45.73 -20.00
N PRO A 24 -38.50 -45.41 -20.28
CA PRO A 24 -37.45 -45.68 -19.30
C PRO A 24 -37.61 -44.77 -18.08
N PRO A 25 -37.34 -45.26 -16.86
CA PRO A 25 -37.39 -44.42 -15.68
C PRO A 25 -36.29 -43.37 -15.79
N TYR A 26 -36.68 -42.10 -15.73
CA TYR A 26 -35.74 -41.00 -15.57
C TYR A 26 -35.08 -41.10 -14.19
N THR A 27 -33.86 -41.60 -14.15
CA THR A 27 -32.99 -41.49 -13.00
C THR A 27 -32.59 -39.99 -12.87
N ALA A 28 -33.25 -39.29 -11.99
CA ALA A 28 -32.82 -37.93 -11.60
C ALA A 28 -31.47 -38.06 -10.90
N ALA A 29 -30.39 -37.72 -11.60
CA ALA A 29 -29.09 -37.58 -11.02
C ALA A 29 -29.12 -36.30 -10.13
N ILE A 30 -29.25 -36.48 -8.83
CA ILE A 30 -29.07 -35.42 -7.84
C ILE A 30 -27.59 -35.12 -7.82
N VAL A 31 -27.17 -34.03 -8.49
CA VAL A 31 -25.83 -33.47 -8.37
C VAL A 31 -25.74 -32.80 -7.00
N PHE A 32 -25.18 -33.48 -6.03
CA PHE A 32 -24.75 -32.84 -4.77
C PHE A 32 -23.59 -31.90 -5.11
N LEU A 33 -23.87 -30.59 -5.23
CA LEU A 33 -22.84 -29.58 -5.13
C LEU A 33 -22.34 -29.60 -3.68
N THR A 34 -21.25 -30.29 -3.43
CA THR A 34 -20.49 -30.14 -2.18
C THR A 34 -19.86 -28.76 -2.19
N PHE A 35 -20.50 -27.80 -1.52
CA PHE A 35 -19.83 -26.59 -1.09
C PHE A 35 -18.77 -27.02 -0.07
N ALA A 36 -17.51 -27.06 -0.49
CA ALA A 36 -16.40 -27.17 0.45
C ALA A 36 -16.42 -25.90 1.33
N ALA A 37 -16.89 -26.04 2.58
CA ALA A 37 -16.81 -24.98 3.55
C ALA A 37 -15.32 -24.69 3.79
N MET A 38 -14.87 -23.50 3.41
CA MET A 38 -13.51 -23.03 3.77
C MET A 38 -13.38 -23.06 5.28
N SER A 39 -12.22 -23.51 5.79
CA SER A 39 -11.95 -23.44 7.23
C SER A 39 -11.95 -21.95 7.66
N PRO A 40 -12.38 -21.65 8.92
CA PRO A 40 -12.40 -20.27 9.41
C PRO A 40 -11.05 -19.52 9.24
N ALA A 41 -9.94 -20.21 9.50
CA ALA A 41 -8.60 -19.64 9.31
C ALA A 41 -8.30 -19.29 7.85
N CYS A 42 -8.78 -20.09 6.88
CA CYS A 42 -8.60 -19.83 5.46
C CYS A 42 -9.44 -18.63 4.99
N ALA A 43 -10.63 -18.47 5.57
CA ALA A 43 -11.51 -17.34 5.30
C ALA A 43 -10.93 -16.01 5.87
N GLU A 44 -10.32 -16.05 7.05
CA GLU A 44 -9.69 -14.91 7.69
C GLU A 44 -8.46 -14.43 6.92
N THR A 45 -7.58 -15.35 6.51
CA THR A 45 -6.42 -15.02 5.65
C THR A 45 -6.88 -14.40 4.32
N ALA A 46 -7.89 -14.95 3.66
CA ALA A 46 -8.43 -14.41 2.42
C ALA A 46 -9.04 -13.01 2.62
N ALA A 47 -9.64 -12.72 3.78
CA ALA A 47 -10.17 -11.40 4.10
C ALA A 47 -9.07 -10.36 4.28
N LEU A 48 -7.95 -10.72 4.93
CA LEU A 48 -6.77 -9.85 5.06
C LEU A 48 -6.08 -9.60 3.71
N ASP A 49 -5.92 -10.63 2.88
CA ASP A 49 -5.39 -10.46 1.52
C ASP A 49 -6.26 -9.50 0.70
N ALA A 50 -7.59 -9.64 0.77
CA ALA A 50 -8.51 -8.72 0.11
C ALA A 50 -8.43 -7.28 0.69
N ALA A 51 -8.17 -7.14 1.98
CA ALA A 51 -7.98 -5.84 2.62
C ALA A 51 -6.66 -5.18 2.18
N ALA A 52 -5.57 -5.94 2.06
CA ALA A 52 -4.31 -5.46 1.50
C ALA A 52 -4.50 -4.96 0.05
N GLU A 53 -5.28 -5.67 -0.76
CA GLU A 53 -5.60 -5.22 -2.12
C GLU A 53 -6.48 -3.96 -2.14
N ARG A 54 -7.36 -3.75 -1.16
CA ARG A 54 -8.11 -2.47 -1.01
C ARG A 54 -7.20 -1.29 -0.63
N TYR A 55 -6.05 -1.54 -0.04
CA TYR A 55 -5.07 -0.50 0.28
C TYR A 55 -4.26 -0.06 -0.95
N ARG A 56 -4.10 -0.89 -1.98
CA ARG A 56 -3.35 -0.59 -3.21
C ARG A 56 -3.72 0.74 -3.88
N PRO A 57 -5.00 1.10 -4.08
CA PRO A 57 -5.35 2.40 -4.68
C PRO A 57 -4.78 3.61 -3.92
N HIS A 58 -4.66 3.53 -2.60
CA HIS A 58 -4.09 4.60 -1.76
C HIS A 58 -2.58 4.73 -2.01
N LEU A 59 -1.85 3.61 -2.08
CA LEU A 59 -0.43 3.61 -2.46
C LEU A 59 -0.23 4.20 -3.86
N VAL A 60 -1.09 3.82 -4.80
CA VAL A 60 -1.07 4.37 -6.17
C VAL A 60 -1.25 5.88 -6.16
N GLU A 61 -2.20 6.39 -5.39
CA GLU A 61 -2.48 7.82 -5.25
C GLU A 61 -1.28 8.57 -4.64
N ASP A 62 -0.71 8.05 -3.55
CA ASP A 62 0.41 8.66 -2.86
C ASP A 62 1.68 8.72 -3.74
N ILE A 63 2.03 7.62 -4.40
CA ILE A 63 3.17 7.57 -5.33
C ILE A 63 2.93 8.47 -6.55
N GLN A 64 1.70 8.53 -7.07
CA GLN A 64 1.34 9.43 -8.17
C GLN A 64 1.43 10.90 -7.74
N ALA A 65 1.03 11.25 -6.53
CA ALA A 65 1.16 12.59 -5.99
C ALA A 65 2.63 13.00 -5.82
N SER A 66 3.47 12.08 -5.29
CA SER A 66 4.91 12.28 -5.20
C SER A 66 5.53 12.52 -6.58
N LEU A 67 5.24 11.66 -7.57
CA LEU A 67 5.71 11.81 -8.95
C LEU A 67 5.29 13.14 -9.59
N ALA A 68 4.07 13.58 -9.37
CA ALA A 68 3.58 14.87 -9.87
C ALA A 68 4.31 16.04 -9.19
N GLY A 69 4.55 15.95 -7.88
CA GLY A 69 5.33 16.93 -7.13
C GLY A 69 6.78 17.05 -7.62
N VAL A 70 7.45 15.91 -7.91
CA VAL A 70 8.82 15.92 -8.46
C VAL A 70 8.87 16.49 -9.88
N ARG A 71 7.84 16.28 -10.71
CA ARG A 71 7.75 16.95 -12.02
C ARG A 71 7.63 18.47 -11.87
N THR A 72 6.81 18.92 -10.92
CA THR A 72 6.72 20.36 -10.59
C THR A 72 8.07 20.90 -10.09
N LEU A 73 8.77 20.14 -9.22
CA LEU A 73 10.12 20.47 -8.78
C LEU A 73 11.06 20.66 -9.98
N ARG A 74 11.00 19.75 -10.95
CA ARG A 74 11.80 19.79 -12.17
C ARG A 74 11.56 21.07 -13.00
N GLU A 75 10.28 21.46 -13.13
CA GLU A 75 9.87 22.71 -13.81
C GLU A 75 10.40 23.95 -13.09
N ARG A 76 10.39 23.97 -11.74
CA ARG A 76 10.91 25.06 -10.94
C ARG A 76 12.43 25.22 -11.06
N ILE A 77 13.16 24.09 -11.11
CA ILE A 77 14.60 24.08 -11.37
C ILE A 77 14.90 24.68 -12.74
N GLU A 78 14.18 24.30 -13.78
CA GLU A 78 14.34 24.85 -15.14
C GLU A 78 13.99 26.35 -15.22
N ALA A 79 13.00 26.79 -14.45
CA ALA A 79 12.60 28.19 -14.35
C ALA A 79 13.56 29.04 -13.49
N ASN A 80 14.62 28.42 -12.93
CA ASN A 80 15.55 29.06 -11.99
C ASN A 80 14.86 29.65 -10.74
N ASP A 81 13.80 29.00 -10.26
CA ASP A 81 12.97 29.37 -9.10
C ASP A 81 13.34 28.50 -7.89
N LEU A 82 14.34 28.94 -7.09
CA LEU A 82 14.82 28.18 -5.93
C LEU A 82 13.74 27.99 -4.86
N ASP A 83 12.99 29.04 -4.54
CA ASP A 83 11.94 28.96 -3.52
C ASP A 83 10.76 28.09 -3.98
N GLY A 84 10.40 28.17 -5.25
CA GLY A 84 9.42 27.27 -5.86
C GLY A 84 9.88 25.82 -5.87
N ALA A 85 11.16 25.56 -6.17
CA ALA A 85 11.76 24.25 -6.14
C ALA A 85 11.73 23.63 -4.74
N ARG A 86 12.08 24.39 -3.71
CA ARG A 86 12.00 23.95 -2.31
C ARG A 86 10.57 23.59 -1.90
N ARG A 87 9.60 24.43 -2.23
CA ARG A 87 8.18 24.13 -1.94
C ARG A 87 7.71 22.87 -2.66
N ALA A 88 8.08 22.70 -3.93
CA ALA A 88 7.72 21.52 -4.70
C ALA A 88 8.36 20.24 -4.15
N TRP A 89 9.61 20.32 -3.69
CA TRP A 89 10.31 19.21 -3.02
C TRP A 89 9.55 18.79 -1.75
N ILE A 90 9.19 19.73 -0.88
CA ILE A 90 8.43 19.45 0.35
C ILE A 90 7.09 18.78 0.02
N GLN A 91 6.37 19.29 -0.98
CA GLN A 91 5.08 18.70 -1.37
C GLN A 91 5.22 17.30 -1.98
N ALA A 92 6.28 17.04 -2.75
CA ALA A 92 6.54 15.74 -3.32
C ALA A 92 6.80 14.67 -2.25
N ARG A 93 7.45 15.03 -1.15
CA ARG A 93 7.72 14.09 -0.04
C ARG A 93 6.45 13.62 0.67
N VAL A 94 5.39 14.41 0.72
CA VAL A 94 4.15 14.01 1.42
C VAL A 94 3.63 12.65 0.97
N GLY A 95 3.53 12.44 -0.35
CA GLY A 95 3.07 11.15 -0.90
C GLY A 95 4.10 10.04 -0.71
N TRP A 96 5.40 10.37 -0.81
CA TRP A 96 6.49 9.43 -0.54
C TRP A 96 6.42 8.91 0.89
N GLU A 97 6.49 9.78 1.87
CA GLU A 97 6.46 9.44 3.31
C GLU A 97 5.22 8.64 3.71
N ARG A 98 4.05 8.96 3.14
CA ARG A 98 2.83 8.19 3.41
C ARG A 98 2.89 6.77 2.85
N SER A 99 3.66 6.53 1.80
CA SER A 99 3.83 5.22 1.18
C SER A 99 4.89 4.34 1.83
N GLU A 100 5.71 4.85 2.76
CA GLU A 100 6.84 4.12 3.37
C GLU A 100 6.43 2.88 4.19
N VAL A 101 5.17 2.76 4.60
CA VAL A 101 4.61 1.50 5.13
C VAL A 101 4.83 0.33 4.15
N PHE A 102 4.88 0.63 2.86
CA PHE A 102 5.05 -0.35 1.79
C PHE A 102 6.50 -0.45 1.30
N THR A 103 7.20 0.68 1.10
CA THR A 103 8.36 0.75 0.20
C THR A 103 9.51 -0.14 0.64
N SER A 104 10.06 0.01 1.81
CA SER A 104 11.22 -0.77 2.27
C SER A 104 10.93 -2.28 2.36
N GLY A 105 9.68 -2.66 2.66
CA GLY A 105 9.29 -4.07 2.75
C GLY A 105 9.08 -4.76 1.39
N PHE A 106 8.81 -4.01 0.31
CA PHE A 106 8.43 -4.59 -0.99
C PHE A 106 9.37 -4.22 -2.13
N VAL A 107 10.05 -3.07 -2.04
CA VAL A 107 10.90 -2.51 -3.10
C VAL A 107 12.17 -1.86 -2.53
N PRO A 108 12.96 -2.57 -1.71
CA PRO A 108 14.05 -1.96 -0.95
C PRO A 108 15.10 -1.27 -1.83
N GLU A 109 15.35 -1.77 -3.04
CA GLU A 109 16.29 -1.15 -3.97
C GLU A 109 15.78 0.17 -4.53
N LEU A 110 14.50 0.24 -4.92
CA LEU A 110 13.86 1.49 -5.34
C LEU A 110 13.68 2.46 -4.17
N ASP A 111 13.36 1.95 -2.99
CA ASP A 111 13.28 2.73 -1.76
C ASP A 111 14.60 3.48 -1.52
N GLN A 112 15.72 2.75 -1.54
CA GLN A 112 17.06 3.33 -1.39
C GLN A 112 17.42 4.36 -2.49
N GLN A 113 16.98 4.15 -3.73
CA GLN A 113 17.25 5.07 -4.84
C GLN A 113 16.36 6.31 -4.82
N ILE A 114 15.14 6.20 -4.30
CA ILE A 114 14.17 7.30 -4.23
C ILE A 114 14.44 8.16 -3.01
N ASP A 115 14.60 7.57 -1.84
CA ASP A 115 14.85 8.31 -0.61
C ASP A 115 16.32 8.69 -0.46
N ALA A 116 17.22 7.72 -0.69
CA ALA A 116 18.69 7.86 -0.61
C ALA A 116 19.22 8.23 0.78
N TRP A 117 18.49 7.91 1.83
CA TRP A 117 18.97 8.07 3.20
C TRP A 117 19.85 6.88 3.64
N PRO A 118 20.95 7.07 4.39
CA PRO A 118 21.55 8.35 4.83
C PRO A 118 22.58 8.92 3.85
N ASN A 119 22.83 8.31 2.72
CA ASN A 119 23.97 8.66 1.84
C ASN A 119 23.79 9.99 1.10
N ALA A 120 22.56 10.43 0.86
CA ALA A 120 22.18 11.73 0.29
C ALA A 120 22.94 12.12 -1.00
N VAL A 121 23.28 11.15 -1.85
CA VAL A 121 23.99 11.40 -3.13
C VAL A 121 23.04 11.48 -4.32
N GLU A 122 21.84 10.95 -4.16
CA GLU A 122 20.77 10.91 -5.16
C GLU A 122 19.40 11.03 -4.49
N GLY A 123 18.31 10.76 -5.20
CA GLY A 123 16.97 10.74 -4.65
C GLY A 123 16.54 12.05 -3.98
N PHE A 124 15.60 11.94 -3.07
CA PHE A 124 15.09 13.09 -2.34
C PHE A 124 16.17 13.79 -1.51
N HIS A 125 17.00 13.04 -0.79
CA HIS A 125 18.01 13.62 0.09
C HIS A 125 19.21 14.18 -0.67
N GLY A 126 19.58 13.64 -1.82
CA GLY A 126 20.58 14.25 -2.71
C GLY A 126 20.12 15.60 -3.27
N ILE A 127 18.84 15.71 -3.63
CA ILE A 127 18.22 16.97 -4.07
C ILE A 127 18.11 17.96 -2.88
N GLU A 128 17.75 17.48 -1.68
CA GLU A 128 17.72 18.28 -0.46
C GLU A 128 19.06 18.96 -0.20
N ALA A 129 20.14 18.21 -0.28
CA ALA A 129 21.50 18.73 -0.06
C ALA A 129 21.84 19.87 -1.02
N LYS A 130 21.39 19.82 -2.26
CA LYS A 130 21.58 20.88 -3.24
C LYS A 130 20.69 22.09 -2.98
N LEU A 131 19.38 21.88 -2.82
CA LEU A 131 18.42 22.97 -2.69
C LEU A 131 18.51 23.71 -1.36
N PHE A 132 18.65 23.00 -0.26
CA PHE A 132 18.59 23.56 1.10
C PHE A 132 19.98 23.70 1.71
N GLY A 133 20.89 22.73 1.49
CA GLY A 133 22.25 22.80 2.01
C GLY A 133 23.11 23.78 1.23
N ALA A 134 23.21 23.61 -0.09
CA ALA A 134 24.09 24.40 -0.94
C ALA A 134 23.43 25.64 -1.57
N ASN A 135 22.10 25.79 -1.47
CA ASN A 135 21.32 26.85 -2.13
C ASN A 135 21.50 26.87 -3.66
N ARG A 136 21.51 25.68 -4.29
CA ARG A 136 21.81 25.50 -5.72
C ARG A 136 20.65 24.81 -6.43
N LEU A 137 20.48 25.15 -7.73
CA LEU A 137 19.45 24.59 -8.62
C LEU A 137 20.02 23.57 -9.63
N ASP A 138 21.25 23.13 -9.47
CA ASP A 138 21.91 22.16 -10.37
C ASP A 138 21.54 20.70 -10.02
N ALA A 139 20.28 20.48 -9.67
CA ALA A 139 19.72 19.17 -9.31
C ALA A 139 18.88 18.54 -10.44
N LYS A 140 19.11 18.98 -11.69
CA LYS A 140 18.31 18.50 -12.83
C LYS A 140 18.43 17.00 -13.06
N SER A 141 19.65 16.47 -13.08
CA SER A 141 19.91 15.05 -13.33
C SER A 141 19.34 14.15 -12.23
N GLU A 142 19.48 14.56 -10.97
CA GLU A 142 18.93 13.83 -9.81
C GLU A 142 17.40 13.85 -9.83
N THR A 143 16.82 14.98 -10.23
CA THR A 143 15.35 15.09 -10.35
C THR A 143 14.83 14.25 -11.52
N ASP A 144 15.54 14.21 -12.65
CA ASP A 144 15.18 13.35 -13.80
C ASP A 144 15.26 11.86 -13.42
N ALA A 145 16.29 11.45 -12.64
CA ALA A 145 16.43 10.10 -12.12
C ALA A 145 15.31 9.76 -11.12
N LEU A 146 15.00 10.67 -10.19
CA LEU A 146 13.91 10.49 -9.21
C LEU A 146 12.54 10.34 -9.90
N ILE A 147 12.27 11.10 -10.97
CA ILE A 147 11.07 10.94 -11.79
C ILE A 147 11.02 9.52 -12.39
N ALA A 148 12.15 9.02 -12.91
CA ALA A 148 12.23 7.70 -13.51
C ALA A 148 11.95 6.60 -12.46
N HIS A 149 12.59 6.66 -11.29
CA HIS A 149 12.40 5.69 -10.21
C HIS A 149 10.96 5.68 -9.66
N LEU A 150 10.36 6.87 -9.45
CA LEU A 150 8.95 6.95 -9.03
C LEU A 150 7.97 6.44 -10.10
N ALA A 151 8.28 6.66 -11.38
CA ALA A 151 7.48 6.12 -12.48
C ALA A 151 7.60 4.59 -12.56
N GLU A 152 8.79 4.05 -12.36
CA GLU A 152 9.06 2.62 -12.27
C GLU A 152 8.30 2.00 -11.09
N LEU A 153 8.42 2.57 -9.90
CA LEU A 153 7.68 2.14 -8.71
C LEU A 153 6.17 2.13 -8.96
N ARG A 154 5.66 3.20 -9.59
CA ARG A 154 4.24 3.30 -9.94
C ARG A 154 3.79 2.19 -10.90
N GLN A 155 4.66 1.76 -11.80
CA GLN A 155 4.39 0.64 -12.72
C GLN A 155 4.46 -0.70 -11.99
N GLN A 156 5.54 -0.95 -11.23
CA GLN A 156 5.75 -2.21 -10.49
C GLN A 156 4.63 -2.47 -9.48
N LEU A 157 4.06 -1.42 -8.87
CA LEU A 157 2.98 -1.56 -7.89
C LEU A 157 1.75 -2.31 -8.45
N ASN A 158 1.54 -2.37 -9.76
CA ASN A 158 0.45 -3.14 -10.34
C ASN A 158 0.65 -4.66 -10.21
N ASP A 159 1.91 -5.13 -10.20
CA ASP A 159 2.28 -6.54 -10.27
C ASP A 159 2.74 -7.10 -8.90
N ILE A 160 3.13 -6.23 -7.98
CA ILE A 160 3.57 -6.62 -6.63
C ILE A 160 2.38 -7.17 -5.84
N ARG A 161 2.50 -8.39 -5.33
CA ARG A 161 1.53 -8.95 -4.39
C ARG A 161 1.68 -8.28 -3.02
N LEU A 162 0.66 -7.55 -2.58
CA LEU A 162 0.62 -6.99 -1.25
C LEU A 162 0.28 -8.09 -0.23
N THR A 163 1.19 -8.37 0.69
CA THR A 163 0.96 -9.37 1.74
C THR A 163 0.69 -8.68 3.07
N PRO A 164 -0.36 -9.08 3.82
CA PRO A 164 -0.69 -8.47 5.11
C PRO A 164 0.48 -8.48 6.09
N GLN A 165 1.26 -9.58 6.14
CA GLN A 165 2.41 -9.68 7.03
C GLN A 165 3.46 -8.60 6.75
N ARG A 166 3.84 -8.38 5.49
CA ARG A 166 4.84 -7.35 5.13
C ARG A 166 4.32 -5.94 5.41
N LEU A 167 3.02 -5.69 5.18
CA LEU A 167 2.41 -4.40 5.51
C LEU A 167 2.35 -4.16 7.03
N LEU A 168 2.09 -5.20 7.83
CA LEU A 168 2.15 -5.10 9.29
C LEU A 168 3.58 -4.81 9.78
N ASN A 169 4.58 -5.45 9.19
CA ASN A 169 6.00 -5.17 9.46
C ASN A 169 6.33 -3.71 9.12
N GLY A 170 5.87 -3.22 7.97
CA GLY A 170 6.06 -1.83 7.54
C GLY A 170 5.43 -0.81 8.48
N ILE A 171 4.20 -1.04 8.96
CA ILE A 171 3.57 -0.19 9.99
C ILE A 171 4.40 -0.16 11.27
N ALA A 172 4.83 -1.32 11.76
CA ALA A 172 5.59 -1.42 13.00
C ALA A 172 6.97 -0.75 12.88
N ARG A 173 7.67 -0.98 11.76
CA ARG A 173 8.97 -0.37 11.46
C ARG A 173 8.85 1.15 11.40
N LEU A 174 7.91 1.66 10.60
CA LEU A 174 7.73 3.10 10.43
C LEU A 174 7.32 3.79 11.75
N ALA A 175 6.47 3.15 12.57
CA ALA A 175 6.16 3.64 13.90
C ALA A 175 7.41 3.70 14.80
N PHE A 176 8.28 2.69 14.74
CA PHE A 176 9.54 2.66 15.48
C PHE A 176 10.50 3.78 15.03
N GLU A 177 10.62 4.03 13.73
CA GLU A 177 11.46 5.08 13.16
C GLU A 177 11.00 6.49 13.56
N ILE A 178 9.68 6.75 13.58
CA ILE A 178 9.13 8.02 14.07
C ILE A 178 9.57 8.29 15.51
N GLY A 179 9.55 7.28 16.39
CA GLY A 179 10.00 7.43 17.78
C GLY A 179 11.51 7.47 17.97
N GLY A 180 12.27 7.00 16.98
CA GLY A 180 13.72 6.90 16.98
C GLY A 180 14.40 7.92 16.08
N ASN A 181 14.87 7.49 14.93
CA ASN A 181 15.74 8.25 14.02
C ASN A 181 15.14 9.55 13.48
N LYS A 182 13.82 9.60 13.30
CA LYS A 182 13.14 10.79 12.75
C LYS A 182 12.90 11.87 13.83
N SER A 183 12.81 11.48 15.11
CA SER A 183 12.45 12.37 16.22
C SER A 183 13.51 13.41 16.56
N ASP A 184 14.77 13.20 16.20
CA ASP A 184 15.87 14.15 16.40
C ASP A 184 16.04 15.14 15.23
N GLY A 185 15.21 15.02 14.21
CA GLY A 185 15.27 15.84 13.00
C GLY A 185 16.42 15.45 12.06
N GLY A 186 17.03 14.28 12.25
CA GLY A 186 18.22 13.85 11.52
C GLY A 186 18.00 13.66 10.05
N GLU A 187 16.85 13.11 9.66
CA GLU A 187 16.55 12.72 8.28
C GLU A 187 16.41 13.92 7.33
N SER A 188 15.53 14.88 7.60
CA SER A 188 15.33 16.07 6.78
C SER A 188 15.91 17.33 7.44
N ARG A 189 17.17 17.23 7.88
CA ARG A 189 17.87 18.25 8.67
C ARG A 189 18.13 19.52 7.88
N LEU A 190 18.49 19.41 6.61
CA LEU A 190 18.87 20.54 5.77
C LEU A 190 17.66 21.40 5.39
N SER A 191 16.54 20.77 5.10
CA SER A 191 15.26 21.43 4.82
C SER A 191 14.52 21.88 6.09
N GLY A 192 14.78 21.22 7.23
CA GLY A 192 14.07 21.41 8.47
C GLY A 192 12.64 20.85 8.44
N THR A 193 12.37 19.86 7.58
CA THR A 193 11.02 19.31 7.34
C THR A 193 10.75 17.96 8.00
N SER A 194 11.63 17.44 8.84
CA SER A 194 11.44 16.14 9.53
C SER A 194 10.09 16.02 10.24
N LEU A 195 9.54 17.14 10.74
CA LEU A 195 8.21 17.14 11.35
C LEU A 195 7.10 16.85 10.31
N ASN A 196 7.23 17.39 9.10
CA ASN A 196 6.29 17.14 8.00
C ASN A 196 6.36 15.67 7.56
N ASP A 197 7.56 15.10 7.54
CA ASP A 197 7.80 13.71 7.19
C ASP A 197 7.15 12.79 8.23
N MET A 198 7.41 13.01 9.53
CA MET A 198 6.76 12.26 10.61
C MET A 198 5.22 12.38 10.60
N GLN A 199 4.66 13.54 10.24
CA GLN A 199 3.21 13.72 10.09
C GLN A 199 2.67 12.86 8.96
N SER A 200 3.35 12.86 7.81
CA SER A 200 2.99 12.05 6.64
C SER A 200 3.12 10.55 6.92
N ASN A 201 4.19 10.12 7.60
CA ASN A 201 4.37 8.75 8.04
C ASN A 201 3.24 8.30 8.98
N ALA A 202 2.89 9.11 9.96
CA ALA A 202 1.81 8.81 10.90
C ALA A 202 0.44 8.71 10.21
N ASP A 203 0.19 9.53 9.17
CA ASP A 203 -0.99 9.42 8.32
C ASP A 203 -0.99 8.13 7.50
N GLY A 204 0.15 7.71 6.97
CA GLY A 204 0.35 6.43 6.27
C GLY A 204 0.08 5.23 7.18
N ILE A 205 0.61 5.24 8.40
CA ILE A 205 0.37 4.22 9.44
C ILE A 205 -1.14 4.11 9.74
N GLU A 206 -1.80 5.24 10.01
CA GLU A 206 -3.24 5.24 10.31
C GLU A 206 -4.05 4.66 9.15
N LEU A 207 -3.79 5.11 7.94
CA LEU A 207 -4.50 4.68 6.75
C LEU A 207 -4.33 3.16 6.52
N ALA A 208 -3.09 2.66 6.58
CA ALA A 208 -2.80 1.24 6.40
C ALA A 208 -3.46 0.39 7.49
N TYR A 209 -3.34 0.78 8.76
CA TYR A 209 -3.99 0.08 9.86
C TYR A 209 -5.51 0.02 9.68
N ARG A 210 -6.14 1.15 9.42
CA ARG A 210 -7.59 1.29 9.25
C ARG A 210 -8.14 0.47 8.08
N VAL A 211 -7.45 0.47 6.94
CA VAL A 211 -7.93 -0.22 5.73
C VAL A 211 -7.69 -1.72 5.79
N ILE A 212 -6.58 -2.16 6.40
CA ILE A 212 -6.15 -3.54 6.32
C ILE A 212 -6.49 -4.33 7.59
N PHE A 213 -6.21 -3.75 8.77
CA PHE A 213 -6.14 -4.52 10.02
C PHE A 213 -7.26 -4.23 11.00
N ALA A 214 -7.85 -3.03 10.99
CA ALA A 214 -8.76 -2.59 12.04
C ALA A 214 -9.94 -3.55 12.25
N ASP A 215 -10.62 -3.97 11.18
CA ASP A 215 -11.76 -4.88 11.26
C ASP A 215 -11.36 -6.27 11.78
N ALA A 216 -10.23 -6.81 11.31
CA ALA A 216 -9.75 -8.12 11.74
C ALA A 216 -9.31 -8.11 13.21
N VAL A 217 -8.58 -7.08 13.64
CA VAL A 217 -8.17 -6.94 15.06
C VAL A 217 -9.39 -6.71 15.94
N GLN A 218 -10.37 -5.90 15.50
CA GLN A 218 -11.63 -5.69 16.22
C GLN A 218 -12.43 -6.99 16.39
N ALA A 219 -12.45 -7.85 15.40
CA ALA A 219 -13.11 -9.16 15.48
C ALA A 219 -12.36 -10.13 16.39
N GLY A 220 -11.02 -10.11 16.37
CA GLY A 220 -10.17 -10.99 17.17
C GLY A 220 -10.04 -10.55 18.65
N ASP A 221 -9.88 -9.25 18.88
CA ASP A 221 -9.74 -8.66 20.22
C ASP A 221 -10.11 -7.17 20.22
N PRO A 222 -11.36 -6.80 20.59
CA PRO A 222 -11.82 -5.42 20.60
C PRO A 222 -11.01 -4.46 21.49
N GLN A 223 -10.41 -4.98 22.57
CA GLN A 223 -9.63 -4.15 23.48
C GLN A 223 -8.27 -3.80 22.86
N LEU A 224 -7.63 -4.76 22.18
CA LEU A 224 -6.41 -4.50 21.41
C LEU A 224 -6.68 -3.54 20.23
N ALA A 225 -7.81 -3.69 19.55
CA ALA A 225 -8.18 -2.79 18.46
C ALA A 225 -8.29 -1.35 18.94
N GLN A 226 -9.02 -1.11 20.03
CA GLN A 226 -9.15 0.23 20.61
C GLN A 226 -7.79 0.77 21.10
N ALA A 227 -7.00 -0.06 21.77
CA ALA A 227 -5.68 0.36 22.26
C ALA A 227 -4.72 0.73 21.11
N ALA A 228 -4.74 -0.02 20.00
CA ALA A 228 -3.93 0.29 18.81
C ALA A 228 -4.39 1.61 18.17
N GLN A 229 -5.70 1.80 18.00
CA GLN A 229 -6.28 3.04 17.47
C GLN A 229 -5.88 4.24 18.34
N ASP A 230 -6.03 4.15 19.66
CA ASP A 230 -5.66 5.21 20.61
C ASP A 230 -4.16 5.56 20.50
N LYS A 231 -3.30 4.57 20.29
CA LYS A 231 -1.86 4.82 20.12
C LYS A 231 -1.52 5.48 18.80
N ILE A 232 -2.16 5.09 17.70
CA ILE A 232 -2.01 5.75 16.40
C ILE A 232 -2.45 7.21 16.50
N GLU A 233 -3.59 7.49 17.14
CA GLU A 233 -4.07 8.86 17.33
C GLU A 233 -3.11 9.70 18.20
N ARG A 234 -2.52 9.11 19.25
CA ARG A 234 -1.50 9.78 20.07
C ARG A 234 -0.24 10.07 19.28
N LEU A 235 0.23 9.12 18.47
CA LEU A 235 1.37 9.32 17.58
C LEU A 235 1.13 10.51 16.64
N LYS A 236 -0.02 10.54 15.97
CA LYS A 236 -0.44 11.65 15.09
C LYS A 236 -0.52 12.99 15.84
N ALA A 237 -1.10 13.00 17.04
CA ALA A 237 -1.21 14.21 17.86
C ALA A 237 0.16 14.71 18.32
N ALA A 238 1.09 13.82 18.66
CA ALA A 238 2.43 14.16 19.13
C ALA A 238 3.25 14.88 18.05
N VAL A 239 3.09 14.49 16.77
CA VAL A 239 3.81 15.12 15.65
C VAL A 239 3.05 16.31 15.04
N LYS A 240 1.80 16.56 15.44
CA LYS A 240 0.99 17.70 14.97
C LYS A 240 1.28 18.97 15.80
N ILE A 241 2.50 19.38 15.77
CA ILE A 241 3.02 20.55 16.49
C ILE A 241 3.63 21.55 15.50
N PRO A 242 3.76 22.83 15.86
CA PRO A 242 4.25 23.86 14.93
C PRO A 242 5.78 23.87 14.75
N ASP A 243 6.55 23.21 15.63
CA ASP A 243 8.00 23.30 15.66
C ASP A 243 8.59 22.04 16.32
N LEU A 244 9.56 21.42 15.66
CA LEU A 244 10.25 20.21 16.13
C LEU A 244 10.87 20.40 17.53
N ARG A 245 11.33 21.61 17.88
CA ARG A 245 11.88 21.93 19.22
C ARG A 245 10.88 21.77 20.35
N ARG A 246 9.58 21.66 20.05
CA ARG A 246 8.51 21.38 21.02
C ARG A 246 8.15 19.90 21.11
N LEU A 247 8.83 19.07 20.34
CA LEU A 247 8.59 17.62 20.37
C LEU A 247 9.07 17.05 21.71
N ASP A 248 8.19 16.34 22.38
CA ASP A 248 8.55 15.48 23.49
C ASP A 248 9.02 14.12 22.92
N ALA A 249 10.32 14.06 22.60
CA ALA A 249 10.92 12.89 21.94
C ALA A 249 10.83 11.62 22.80
N ASP A 250 10.96 11.75 24.13
CA ASP A 250 10.87 10.59 25.05
C ASP A 250 9.46 10.04 25.07
N LYS A 251 8.45 10.91 25.12
CA LYS A 251 7.05 10.51 25.05
C LYS A 251 6.70 9.92 23.69
N LEU A 252 7.18 10.51 22.58
CA LEU A 252 6.97 10.02 21.25
C LEU A 252 7.55 8.60 21.10
N ARG A 253 8.77 8.37 21.58
CA ARG A 253 9.42 7.07 21.60
C ARG A 253 8.60 6.04 22.38
N ALA A 254 8.16 6.37 23.58
CA ALA A 254 7.36 5.48 24.42
C ALA A 254 6.00 5.14 23.76
N ASP A 255 5.35 6.10 23.10
CA ASP A 255 4.10 5.86 22.38
C ASP A 255 4.32 5.00 21.13
N SER A 256 5.43 5.19 20.39
CA SER A 256 5.85 4.38 19.25
C SER A 256 6.15 2.93 19.63
N GLU A 257 6.97 2.71 20.66
CA GLU A 257 7.28 1.38 21.19
C GLU A 257 6.02 0.65 21.67
N ALA A 258 5.12 1.37 22.35
CA ALA A 258 3.85 0.81 22.79
C ALA A 258 2.94 0.42 21.63
N LEU A 259 2.91 1.19 20.53
CA LEU A 259 2.18 0.81 19.31
C LEU A 259 2.76 -0.48 18.71
N VAL A 260 4.08 -0.57 18.55
CA VAL A 260 4.76 -1.78 18.06
C VAL A 260 4.41 -3.00 18.93
N ALA A 261 4.43 -2.86 20.24
CA ALA A 261 4.07 -3.93 21.16
C ALA A 261 2.60 -4.37 21.02
N LEU A 262 1.67 -3.42 20.84
CA LEU A 262 0.26 -3.71 20.60
C LEU A 262 0.04 -4.43 19.27
N LEU A 263 0.70 -4.01 18.19
CA LEU A 263 0.66 -4.70 16.90
C LEU A 263 1.20 -6.13 17.04
N GLY A 264 2.30 -6.32 17.80
CA GLY A 264 2.85 -7.63 18.08
C GLY A 264 1.90 -8.54 18.89
N SER A 265 1.05 -7.95 19.73
CA SER A 265 0.04 -8.68 20.50
C SER A 265 -1.21 -8.99 19.67
N ALA A 266 -1.57 -8.12 18.73
CA ALA A 266 -2.72 -8.27 17.84
C ALA A 266 -2.45 -9.28 16.71
N ALA A 267 -1.24 -9.34 16.19
CA ALA A 267 -0.88 -10.16 15.03
C ALA A 267 -1.33 -11.64 15.16
N PRO A 268 -1.03 -12.37 16.24
CA PRO A 268 -1.48 -13.76 16.38
C PRO A 268 -3.01 -13.92 16.46
N LYS A 269 -3.73 -12.87 16.85
CA LYS A 269 -5.20 -12.88 16.92
C LYS A 269 -5.87 -12.84 15.55
N ILE A 270 -5.12 -12.43 14.53
CA ILE A 270 -5.56 -12.32 13.13
C ILE A 270 -4.75 -13.25 12.21
N GLY A 271 -4.13 -14.30 12.76
CA GLY A 271 -3.42 -15.32 11.99
C GLY A 271 -2.08 -14.83 11.38
N LEU A 272 -1.49 -13.76 11.90
CA LEU A 272 -0.19 -13.23 11.47
C LEU A 272 0.89 -13.49 12.53
N GLU A 273 2.14 -13.43 12.10
CA GLU A 273 3.30 -13.44 12.99
C GLU A 273 3.52 -12.04 13.59
N LYS A 274 4.21 -11.99 14.73
CA LYS A 274 4.64 -10.71 15.31
C LYS A 274 5.47 -9.94 14.28
N PRO A 275 5.25 -8.62 14.12
CA PRO A 275 6.00 -7.84 13.16
C PRO A 275 7.49 -7.82 13.49
N THR A 276 8.31 -7.86 12.46
CA THR A 276 9.76 -7.63 12.53
C THR A 276 10.06 -6.18 12.17
N LEU A 277 11.10 -5.62 12.78
CA LEU A 277 11.58 -4.25 12.47
C LEU A 277 12.73 -4.27 11.46
N GLU A 278 13.26 -5.46 11.14
CA GLU A 278 14.33 -5.64 10.16
C GLU A 278 13.77 -5.65 8.74
N GLU A 279 14.48 -5.04 7.83
CA GLU A 279 14.25 -5.18 6.41
C GLU A 279 14.59 -6.62 6.01
N THR A 280 13.59 -7.42 5.69
CA THR A 280 13.83 -8.76 5.14
C THR A 280 14.19 -8.63 3.67
N ALA A 281 15.51 -8.54 3.41
CA ALA A 281 16.02 -8.84 2.07
C ALA A 281 15.65 -10.30 1.74
N GLN A 282 14.80 -10.51 0.73
CA GLN A 282 14.55 -11.80 0.11
C GLN A 282 14.94 -11.73 -1.34
#